data_6047285a5f5b1077642a4c2920f14172
#
_entry.id   6047285a5f5b1077642a4c2920f14172
#
_cell.length_a   1.000
_cell.length_b   1.000
_cell.length_c   1.000
_cell.angle_alpha   90.00
_cell.angle_beta   90.00
_cell.angle_gamma   90.00
#
_symmetry.space_group_name_H-M   'P 1'
#
loop_
_entity.id
_entity.type
_entity.pdbx_description
1 polymer ?
#
loop_
_entity_poly.entity_id
_entity_poly.type
_entity_poly.pdbx_seq_one_letter_code
_entity_poly.pdbx_strand_id
1 'polypeptide(L)'
;KVIYKTDDFFASANRIISPTIPLFKEGVFDKHGKWMDGWESRRKRTSGHDYIVLKLGRPGKISKIDVDTSHFNGNQPSMVSIEGASSSSNKIKQFKWISILSKKKVKANSHHFFSVKNNKIFTHIKLNIFPDGGVARLRLYGSIAKSKKFKNKKINLASLLDGASVIACNNEHFGKAENILAPGKAKNMGDGWETRRRRGKGNDWLILNSIDGNSIDKIEISTHHFKGNYPSY
;
A
#
# COMPACT_ATOMS: atom_id res chain seq x y z
N LYS A 1 -2.11 -2.52 -7.14
CA LYS A 1 -1.76 -2.09 -8.50
C LYS A 1 -2.80 -1.11 -9.02
N VAL A 2 -2.38 0.04 -9.57
CA VAL A 2 -3.26 0.94 -10.32
C VAL A 2 -3.59 0.26 -11.65
N ILE A 3 -4.89 0.19 -11.99
CA ILE A 3 -5.37 -0.44 -13.25
C ILE A 3 -6.07 0.56 -14.16
N TYR A 4 -6.45 1.73 -13.64
CA TYR A 4 -7.04 2.82 -14.42
C TYR A 4 -6.84 4.16 -13.73
N LYS A 5 -6.79 5.21 -14.51
CA LYS A 5 -6.70 6.61 -14.11
C LYS A 5 -7.38 7.50 -15.15
N THR A 6 -8.00 8.57 -14.72
CA THR A 6 -8.54 9.60 -15.64
C THR A 6 -7.44 10.53 -16.13
N ASP A 7 -6.56 10.95 -15.22
CA ASP A 7 -5.42 11.81 -15.51
C ASP A 7 -4.32 11.58 -14.45
N ASP A 8 -3.05 11.63 -14.84
CA ASP A 8 -1.88 11.61 -13.94
C ASP A 8 -0.70 12.37 -14.56
N PHE A 9 -1.04 13.48 -15.24
CA PHE A 9 -0.08 14.27 -16.02
C PHE A 9 1.06 14.83 -15.17
N PHE A 10 0.75 15.45 -14.02
CA PHE A 10 1.77 16.06 -13.18
C PHE A 10 2.54 15.02 -12.35
N ALA A 11 1.86 13.99 -11.83
CA ALA A 11 2.53 12.95 -11.08
C ALA A 11 1.83 11.60 -11.23
N SER A 12 2.62 10.57 -11.51
CA SER A 12 2.13 9.23 -11.82
C SER A 12 1.25 8.65 -10.71
N ALA A 13 0.08 8.15 -11.09
CA ALA A 13 -0.86 7.49 -10.18
C ALA A 13 -0.24 6.29 -9.44
N ASN A 14 0.79 5.66 -9.97
CA ASN A 14 1.46 4.54 -9.29
C ASN A 14 2.18 4.95 -8.00
N ARG A 15 2.54 6.22 -7.83
CA ARG A 15 3.20 6.70 -6.61
C ARG A 15 2.30 6.64 -5.38
N ILE A 16 0.97 6.71 -5.55
CA ILE A 16 0.00 6.70 -4.43
C ILE A 16 0.03 5.41 -3.61
N ILE A 17 0.49 4.31 -4.20
CA ILE A 17 0.62 3.00 -3.54
C ILE A 17 2.05 2.66 -3.11
N SER A 18 2.97 3.61 -3.19
CA SER A 18 4.34 3.41 -2.69
C SER A 18 4.32 3.02 -1.20
N PRO A 19 5.11 2.03 -0.76
CA PRO A 19 5.17 1.63 0.64
C PRO A 19 5.84 2.68 1.53
N THR A 20 6.71 3.51 0.97
CA THR A 20 7.47 4.54 1.69
C THR A 20 6.59 5.72 2.11
N ILE A 21 7.04 6.47 3.10
CA ILE A 21 6.48 7.80 3.39
C ILE A 21 6.68 8.72 2.18
N PRO A 22 5.79 9.71 1.95
CA PRO A 22 5.98 10.69 0.89
C PRO A 22 7.23 11.52 1.13
N LEU A 23 7.97 11.76 0.04
CA LEU A 23 9.17 12.58 0.07
C LEU A 23 8.90 13.94 -0.54
N PHE A 24 9.47 14.97 0.03
CA PHE A 24 9.56 16.29 -0.58
C PHE A 24 10.99 16.54 -1.07
N LYS A 25 11.10 17.01 -2.32
CA LYS A 25 12.38 17.43 -2.91
C LYS A 25 12.29 18.87 -3.33
N GLU A 26 12.92 19.74 -2.58
CA GLU A 26 12.96 21.16 -2.89
C GLU A 26 13.71 21.41 -4.19
N GLY A 27 13.18 22.32 -5.02
CA GLY A 27 13.84 22.73 -6.28
C GLY A 27 13.86 21.65 -7.38
N VAL A 28 13.28 20.48 -7.16
CA VAL A 28 13.27 19.41 -8.17
C VAL A 28 12.04 19.55 -9.07
N PHE A 29 12.30 19.59 -10.36
CA PHE A 29 11.28 19.65 -11.43
C PHE A 29 11.48 18.49 -12.39
N ASP A 30 10.39 18.05 -13.00
CA ASP A 30 10.40 17.14 -14.13
C ASP A 30 9.76 17.82 -15.37
N LYS A 31 9.58 17.07 -16.44
CA LYS A 31 9.02 17.62 -17.71
C LYS A 31 7.58 18.17 -17.58
N HIS A 32 6.92 17.91 -16.47
CA HIS A 32 5.53 18.29 -16.23
C HIS A 32 5.38 19.37 -15.15
N GLY A 33 6.48 19.78 -14.51
CA GLY A 33 6.49 20.80 -13.47
C GLY A 33 7.21 20.37 -12.20
N LYS A 34 6.79 20.90 -11.06
CA LYS A 34 7.37 20.55 -9.75
C LYS A 34 7.18 19.05 -9.48
N TRP A 35 8.28 18.37 -9.13
CA TRP A 35 8.23 16.96 -8.81
C TRP A 35 7.44 16.70 -7.51
N MET A 36 6.44 15.85 -7.57
CA MET A 36 5.60 15.47 -6.43
C MET A 36 5.61 13.95 -6.22
N ASP A 37 5.78 13.52 -4.95
CA ASP A 37 5.74 12.10 -4.58
C ASP A 37 4.33 11.64 -4.23
N GLY A 38 3.48 11.57 -5.24
CA GLY A 38 2.10 11.15 -5.15
C GLY A 38 1.46 11.07 -6.52
N TRP A 39 0.17 10.89 -6.56
CA TRP A 39 -0.65 11.06 -7.76
C TRP A 39 -1.12 12.49 -7.87
N GLU A 40 -0.97 13.10 -9.04
CA GLU A 40 -1.48 14.46 -9.31
C GLU A 40 -2.04 14.57 -10.72
N SER A 41 -3.30 14.96 -10.81
CA SER A 41 -3.99 15.24 -12.07
C SER A 41 -3.90 16.72 -12.45
N ARG A 42 -4.14 17.02 -13.73
CA ARG A 42 -4.27 18.41 -14.21
C ARG A 42 -5.48 19.09 -13.62
N ARG A 43 -5.43 20.41 -13.53
CA ARG A 43 -6.58 21.20 -13.15
C ARG A 43 -7.74 20.97 -14.11
N LYS A 44 -8.85 20.47 -13.58
CA LYS A 44 -10.06 20.17 -14.34
C LYS A 44 -10.86 21.45 -14.58
N ARG A 45 -10.96 21.83 -15.86
CA ARG A 45 -11.70 23.02 -16.30
C ARG A 45 -13.08 22.68 -16.89
N THR A 46 -13.42 21.41 -16.90
CA THR A 46 -14.73 20.88 -17.34
C THR A 46 -15.47 20.28 -16.16
N SER A 47 -16.76 20.05 -16.30
CA SER A 47 -17.54 19.33 -15.27
C SER A 47 -16.99 17.93 -15.01
N GLY A 48 -17.22 17.41 -13.79
CA GLY A 48 -16.81 16.08 -13.39
C GLY A 48 -15.69 16.09 -12.35
N HIS A 49 -14.99 14.98 -12.22
CA HIS A 49 -13.91 14.79 -11.25
C HIS A 49 -12.91 13.75 -11.77
N ASP A 50 -11.74 13.70 -11.14
CA ASP A 50 -10.75 12.70 -11.47
C ASP A 50 -10.80 11.51 -10.51
N TYR A 51 -10.39 10.36 -11.01
CA TYR A 51 -10.34 9.15 -10.21
C TYR A 51 -9.31 8.16 -10.71
N ILE A 52 -8.90 7.28 -9.80
CA ILE A 52 -8.09 6.11 -10.12
C ILE A 52 -8.82 4.84 -9.65
N VAL A 53 -8.51 3.75 -10.32
CA VAL A 53 -8.97 2.42 -9.92
C VAL A 53 -7.77 1.56 -9.54
N LEU A 54 -7.83 0.99 -8.37
CA LEU A 54 -6.83 0.12 -7.78
C LEU A 54 -7.36 -1.32 -7.71
N LYS A 55 -6.55 -2.27 -8.15
CA LYS A 55 -6.74 -3.69 -7.82
C LYS A 55 -5.99 -3.98 -6.54
N LEU A 56 -6.67 -4.52 -5.55
CA LEU A 56 -6.06 -4.97 -4.30
C LEU A 56 -5.15 -6.18 -4.55
N GLY A 57 -4.13 -6.36 -3.74
CA GLY A 57 -3.27 -7.55 -3.76
C GLY A 57 -4.04 -8.81 -3.40
N ARG A 58 -4.95 -8.69 -2.43
CA ARG A 58 -5.87 -9.75 -1.99
C ARG A 58 -7.27 -9.16 -1.78
N PRO A 59 -8.33 -9.95 -2.01
CA PRO A 59 -9.66 -9.56 -1.57
C PRO A 59 -9.70 -9.33 -0.06
N GLY A 60 -10.40 -8.32 0.39
CA GLY A 60 -10.46 -8.03 1.83
C GLY A 60 -11.61 -7.10 2.21
N LYS A 61 -11.87 -7.03 3.52
CA LYS A 61 -12.77 -6.05 4.14
C LYS A 61 -11.94 -4.84 4.55
N ILE A 62 -12.47 -3.65 4.33
CA ILE A 62 -11.82 -2.39 4.69
C ILE A 62 -12.49 -1.86 5.96
N SER A 63 -11.69 -1.56 6.97
CA SER A 63 -12.16 -1.00 8.26
C SER A 63 -11.69 0.42 8.50
N LYS A 64 -10.54 0.82 7.92
CA LYS A 64 -9.97 2.16 8.05
C LYS A 64 -9.29 2.57 6.77
N ILE A 65 -9.37 3.85 6.45
CA ILE A 65 -8.77 4.48 5.28
C ILE A 65 -7.91 5.63 5.76
N ASP A 66 -6.72 5.78 5.17
CA ASP A 66 -5.91 6.98 5.28
C ASP A 66 -5.71 7.56 3.90
N VAL A 67 -6.19 8.79 3.70
CA VAL A 67 -5.90 9.61 2.53
C VAL A 67 -4.87 10.66 2.94
N ASP A 68 -3.67 10.50 2.46
CA ASP A 68 -2.52 11.33 2.79
C ASP A 68 -2.28 12.36 1.68
N THR A 69 -2.35 13.64 2.04
CA THR A 69 -2.08 14.79 1.16
C THR A 69 -0.75 15.46 1.48
N SER A 70 0.17 14.78 2.18
CA SER A 70 1.49 15.31 2.55
C SER A 70 2.19 15.95 1.34
N HIS A 71 2.73 17.13 1.56
CA HIS A 71 3.42 17.97 0.58
C HIS A 71 2.55 18.59 -0.52
N PHE A 72 1.26 18.27 -0.61
CA PHE A 72 0.32 18.95 -1.51
C PHE A 72 -0.27 20.17 -0.80
N ASN A 73 0.28 21.36 -1.15
CA ASN A 73 -0.11 22.64 -0.57
C ASN A 73 -0.72 23.52 -1.65
N GLY A 74 -2.05 23.62 -1.69
CA GLY A 74 -2.80 24.38 -2.68
C GLY A 74 -3.19 23.57 -3.92
N ASN A 75 -2.59 22.40 -4.13
CA ASN A 75 -2.87 21.47 -5.22
C ASN A 75 -3.48 20.14 -4.74
N GLN A 76 -3.88 20.03 -3.47
CA GLN A 76 -4.69 18.91 -2.98
C GLN A 76 -6.13 19.00 -3.48
N PRO A 77 -6.89 17.90 -3.57
CA PRO A 77 -8.31 17.95 -3.87
C PRO A 77 -9.10 18.64 -2.76
N SER A 78 -10.25 19.23 -3.09
CA SER A 78 -11.17 19.79 -2.09
C SER A 78 -11.87 18.69 -1.28
N MET A 79 -12.20 17.59 -1.95
CA MET A 79 -12.90 16.45 -1.36
C MET A 79 -12.44 15.15 -2.00
N VAL A 80 -12.65 14.06 -1.27
CA VAL A 80 -12.44 12.69 -1.77
C VAL A 80 -13.65 11.81 -1.47
N SER A 81 -13.85 10.75 -2.26
CA SER A 81 -14.75 9.65 -1.93
C SER A 81 -14.14 8.33 -2.37
N ILE A 82 -14.60 7.23 -1.77
CA ILE A 82 -14.07 5.90 -2.10
C ILE A 82 -15.22 4.94 -2.34
N GLU A 83 -15.09 4.19 -3.42
CA GLU A 83 -15.98 3.11 -3.80
C GLU A 83 -15.21 1.81 -3.91
N GLY A 84 -15.89 0.70 -3.66
CA GLY A 84 -15.33 -0.64 -3.81
C GLY A 84 -16.15 -1.49 -4.75
N ALA A 85 -15.46 -2.43 -5.41
CA ALA A 85 -16.10 -3.46 -6.23
C ALA A 85 -15.50 -4.83 -5.95
N SER A 86 -16.31 -5.87 -6.12
CA SER A 86 -15.87 -7.27 -6.06
C SER A 86 -16.03 -7.89 -7.46
N SER A 87 -14.90 -8.21 -8.08
CA SER A 87 -14.88 -8.76 -9.45
C SER A 87 -13.64 -9.62 -9.65
N SER A 88 -13.77 -10.69 -10.42
CA SER A 88 -12.64 -11.47 -10.93
C SER A 88 -12.01 -10.87 -12.19
N SER A 89 -12.75 -10.00 -12.88
CA SER A 89 -12.33 -9.30 -14.11
C SER A 89 -11.64 -7.98 -13.76
N ASN A 90 -10.85 -7.45 -14.70
CA ASN A 90 -10.33 -6.08 -14.66
C ASN A 90 -11.10 -5.13 -15.61
N LYS A 91 -12.23 -5.57 -16.17
CA LYS A 91 -13.07 -4.73 -17.06
C LYS A 91 -13.89 -3.75 -16.24
N ILE A 92 -13.38 -2.55 -16.02
CA ILE A 92 -13.91 -1.52 -15.11
C ILE A 92 -15.36 -1.15 -15.41
N LYS A 93 -15.76 -1.14 -16.69
CA LYS A 93 -17.15 -0.86 -17.13
C LYS A 93 -18.18 -1.85 -16.57
N GLN A 94 -17.74 -3.05 -16.15
CA GLN A 94 -18.59 -4.10 -15.61
C GLN A 94 -18.66 -4.07 -14.07
N PHE A 95 -17.94 -3.16 -13.42
CA PHE A 95 -17.89 -3.12 -11.96
C PHE A 95 -19.16 -2.50 -11.38
N LYS A 96 -19.76 -3.21 -10.42
CA LYS A 96 -20.82 -2.66 -9.57
C LYS A 96 -20.16 -1.97 -8.39
N TRP A 97 -20.05 -0.65 -8.49
CA TRP A 97 -19.43 0.17 -7.45
C TRP A 97 -20.34 0.34 -6.25
N ILE A 98 -19.79 0.18 -5.06
CA ILE A 98 -20.46 0.34 -3.77
C ILE A 98 -19.70 1.41 -2.99
N SER A 99 -20.43 2.41 -2.48
CA SER A 99 -19.82 3.45 -1.66
C SER A 99 -19.24 2.85 -0.37
N ILE A 100 -17.97 3.16 -0.11
CA ILE A 100 -17.24 2.83 1.12
C ILE A 100 -17.09 4.08 1.97
N LEU A 101 -16.72 5.19 1.35
CA LEU A 101 -16.60 6.50 1.97
C LEU A 101 -17.32 7.53 1.09
N SER A 102 -18.36 8.17 1.64
CA SER A 102 -19.01 9.31 1.00
C SER A 102 -18.05 10.48 0.85
N LYS A 103 -18.40 11.50 0.08
CA LYS A 103 -17.56 12.70 -0.10
C LYS A 103 -17.17 13.31 1.25
N LYS A 104 -15.86 13.48 1.46
CA LYS A 104 -15.27 14.10 2.65
C LYS A 104 -14.29 15.17 2.22
N LYS A 105 -14.34 16.32 2.90
CA LYS A 105 -13.33 17.37 2.73
C LYS A 105 -11.97 16.87 3.19
N VAL A 106 -10.93 17.27 2.49
CA VAL A 106 -9.53 17.02 2.85
C VAL A 106 -8.77 18.35 2.89
N LYS A 107 -7.75 18.41 3.73
CA LYS A 107 -6.89 19.57 3.91
C LYS A 107 -5.56 19.37 3.16
N ALA A 108 -4.83 20.44 2.97
CA ALA A 108 -3.46 20.40 2.49
C ALA A 108 -2.53 19.72 3.50
N ASN A 109 -1.49 19.07 3.03
CA ASN A 109 -0.36 18.56 3.81
C ASN A 109 -0.78 17.83 5.10
N SER A 110 -1.71 16.88 4.99
CA SER A 110 -2.32 16.23 6.15
C SER A 110 -2.71 14.78 5.88
N HIS A 111 -2.71 13.98 6.94
CA HIS A 111 -3.33 12.67 6.95
C HIS A 111 -4.81 12.76 7.31
N HIS A 112 -5.65 11.99 6.61
CA HIS A 112 -7.10 11.96 6.83
C HIS A 112 -7.53 10.52 7.09
N PHE A 113 -7.76 10.21 8.34
CA PHE A 113 -8.18 8.89 8.79
C PHE A 113 -9.70 8.78 8.85
N PHE A 114 -10.25 7.79 8.16
CA PHE A 114 -11.68 7.51 8.14
C PHE A 114 -11.94 6.07 8.58
N SER A 115 -12.75 5.90 9.62
CA SER A 115 -13.27 4.59 10.01
C SER A 115 -14.42 4.20 9.10
N VAL A 116 -14.46 2.94 8.69
CA VAL A 116 -15.45 2.40 7.76
C VAL A 116 -16.17 1.22 8.40
N LYS A 117 -17.50 1.29 8.46
CA LYS A 117 -18.35 0.18 8.87
C LYS A 117 -18.88 -0.54 7.63
N ASN A 118 -18.10 -1.48 7.09
CA ASN A 118 -18.50 -2.26 5.92
C ASN A 118 -17.98 -3.68 6.05
N ASN A 119 -18.88 -4.66 5.92
CA ASN A 119 -18.57 -6.09 6.02
C ASN A 119 -18.35 -6.75 4.64
N LYS A 120 -18.42 -6.00 3.55
CA LYS A 120 -18.24 -6.54 2.20
C LYS A 120 -16.77 -6.76 1.88
N ILE A 121 -16.52 -7.77 1.07
CA ILE A 121 -15.19 -8.10 0.56
C ILE A 121 -15.02 -7.38 -0.78
N PHE A 122 -13.95 -6.62 -0.92
CA PHE A 122 -13.60 -5.92 -2.15
C PHE A 122 -12.34 -6.49 -2.78
N THR A 123 -12.29 -6.43 -4.10
CA THR A 123 -11.11 -6.76 -4.92
C THR A 123 -10.53 -5.52 -5.60
N HIS A 124 -11.37 -4.50 -5.78
CA HIS A 124 -11.02 -3.25 -6.45
C HIS A 124 -11.54 -2.06 -5.67
N ILE A 125 -10.77 -0.98 -5.69
CA ILE A 125 -11.09 0.28 -5.03
C ILE A 125 -10.98 1.40 -6.05
N LYS A 126 -11.93 2.33 -6.01
CA LYS A 126 -11.93 3.56 -6.79
C LYS A 126 -11.81 4.74 -5.83
N LEU A 127 -10.73 5.49 -5.94
CA LEU A 127 -10.55 6.76 -5.28
C LEU A 127 -10.98 7.87 -6.23
N ASN A 128 -11.97 8.63 -5.83
CA ASN A 128 -12.40 9.84 -6.51
C ASN A 128 -11.83 11.07 -5.80
N ILE A 129 -11.33 12.03 -6.55
CA ILE A 129 -10.87 13.34 -6.08
C ILE A 129 -11.69 14.44 -6.75
N PHE A 130 -12.05 15.48 -6.02
CA PHE A 130 -12.98 16.51 -6.50
C PHE A 130 -12.39 17.90 -6.38
N PRO A 131 -12.36 18.69 -7.50
CA PRO A 131 -12.58 18.21 -8.88
C PRO A 131 -11.35 17.47 -9.42
N ASP A 132 -10.15 17.83 -8.97
CA ASP A 132 -8.82 17.40 -9.36
C ASP A 132 -7.85 17.57 -8.19
N GLY A 133 -6.55 17.38 -8.43
CA GLY A 133 -5.49 17.66 -7.49
C GLY A 133 -4.58 16.47 -7.21
N GLY A 134 -3.87 16.54 -6.07
CA GLY A 134 -2.86 15.58 -5.72
C GLY A 134 -3.11 14.87 -4.39
N VAL A 135 -2.77 13.59 -4.35
CA VAL A 135 -2.81 12.72 -3.18
C VAL A 135 -1.49 11.97 -3.08
N ALA A 136 -0.78 12.13 -1.96
CA ALA A 136 0.52 11.50 -1.76
C ALA A 136 0.40 9.99 -1.63
N ARG A 137 -0.46 9.51 -0.71
CA ARG A 137 -0.67 8.07 -0.48
C ARG A 137 -2.13 7.76 -0.20
N LEU A 138 -2.53 6.55 -0.57
CA LEU A 138 -3.75 5.92 -0.11
C LEU A 138 -3.38 4.65 0.66
N ARG A 139 -3.79 4.57 1.92
CA ARG A 139 -3.64 3.38 2.75
C ARG A 139 -5.01 2.83 3.13
N LEU A 140 -5.17 1.54 2.97
CA LEU A 140 -6.39 0.82 3.28
C LEU A 140 -6.07 -0.25 4.31
N TYR A 141 -6.70 -0.17 5.46
CA TYR A 141 -6.52 -1.10 6.56
C TYR A 141 -7.76 -1.97 6.69
N GLY A 142 -7.57 -3.23 7.03
CA GLY A 142 -8.69 -4.17 7.18
C GLY A 142 -8.21 -5.61 7.30
N SER A 143 -9.09 -6.54 7.03
CA SER A 143 -8.79 -7.97 7.07
C SER A 143 -8.84 -8.60 5.68
N ILE A 144 -7.86 -9.45 5.41
CA ILE A 144 -7.82 -10.23 4.16
C ILE A 144 -8.93 -11.30 4.22
N ALA A 145 -9.64 -11.46 3.11
CA ALA A 145 -10.63 -12.52 2.99
C ALA A 145 -9.95 -13.90 2.98
N LYS A 146 -10.37 -14.78 3.87
CA LYS A 146 -9.88 -16.19 3.89
C LYS A 146 -10.15 -16.83 2.53
N SER A 147 -9.11 -17.29 1.87
CA SER A 147 -9.25 -17.98 0.58
C SER A 147 -9.58 -19.45 0.81
N LYS A 148 -10.72 -19.89 0.29
CA LYS A 148 -11.06 -21.34 0.24
C LYS A 148 -10.20 -22.14 -0.78
N LYS A 149 -9.34 -21.47 -1.56
CA LYS A 149 -8.63 -22.06 -2.71
C LYS A 149 -7.31 -22.75 -2.38
N PHE A 150 -6.88 -22.78 -1.11
CA PHE A 150 -5.56 -23.35 -0.76
C PHE A 150 -5.59 -24.84 -0.36
N LYS A 151 -6.71 -25.54 -0.52
CA LYS A 151 -6.70 -27.00 -0.39
C LYS A 151 -5.75 -27.56 -1.47
N ASN A 152 -4.67 -28.22 -1.04
CA ASN A 152 -3.67 -28.92 -1.86
C ASN A 152 -2.70 -28.05 -2.69
N LYS A 153 -2.43 -26.78 -2.33
CA LYS A 153 -1.38 -25.97 -2.97
C LYS A 153 -0.33 -25.57 -1.97
N LYS A 154 0.95 -25.73 -2.34
CA LYS A 154 2.05 -25.10 -1.60
C LYS A 154 1.91 -23.58 -1.66
N ILE A 155 1.92 -22.94 -0.52
CA ILE A 155 1.78 -21.49 -0.35
C ILE A 155 2.93 -20.96 0.48
N ASN A 156 3.26 -19.68 0.30
CA ASN A 156 4.23 -19.02 1.16
C ASN A 156 3.55 -18.56 2.45
N LEU A 157 3.80 -19.26 3.54
CA LEU A 157 3.23 -18.97 4.86
C LEU A 157 3.75 -17.65 5.46
N ALA A 158 4.88 -17.14 4.97
CA ALA A 158 5.48 -15.87 5.37
C ALA A 158 5.16 -14.74 4.37
N SER A 159 4.08 -14.83 3.60
CA SER A 159 3.69 -13.82 2.63
C SER A 159 2.66 -12.85 3.20
N LEU A 160 2.96 -11.55 3.17
CA LEU A 160 2.01 -10.48 3.49
C LEU A 160 0.74 -10.59 2.64
N LEU A 161 0.87 -10.98 1.37
CA LEU A 161 -0.28 -11.15 0.47
C LEU A 161 -1.18 -12.32 0.87
N ASP A 162 -0.66 -13.29 1.58
CA ASP A 162 -1.41 -14.46 2.05
C ASP A 162 -1.90 -14.31 3.49
N GLY A 163 -1.59 -13.17 4.14
CA GLY A 163 -2.12 -12.81 5.45
C GLY A 163 -1.12 -13.00 6.59
N ALA A 164 0.15 -13.29 6.28
CA ALA A 164 1.19 -13.27 7.29
C ALA A 164 1.42 -11.85 7.83
N SER A 165 1.80 -11.74 9.08
CA SER A 165 2.13 -10.48 9.74
C SER A 165 3.25 -10.68 10.76
N VAL A 166 4.02 -9.64 11.01
CA VAL A 166 4.95 -9.63 12.14
C VAL A 166 4.16 -9.32 13.41
N ILE A 167 4.30 -10.16 14.44
CA ILE A 167 3.69 -9.93 15.76
C ILE A 167 4.64 -9.13 16.63
N ALA A 168 5.93 -9.48 16.61
CA ALA A 168 6.95 -8.85 17.42
C ALA A 168 8.33 -9.08 16.82
N CYS A 169 9.25 -8.15 17.09
CA CYS A 169 10.69 -8.33 16.92
C CYS A 169 11.42 -7.58 18.03
N ASN A 170 12.64 -7.99 18.34
CA ASN A 170 13.41 -7.30 19.36
C ASN A 170 14.19 -6.10 18.82
N ASN A 171 14.46 -6.05 17.54
CA ASN A 171 15.20 -4.94 16.91
C ASN A 171 14.87 -4.84 15.42
N GLU A 172 14.65 -3.62 14.94
CA GLU A 172 14.41 -3.28 13.52
C GLU A 172 14.98 -1.88 13.21
N HIS A 173 16.19 -1.63 13.70
CA HIS A 173 16.77 -0.29 13.71
C HIS A 173 17.00 0.28 12.31
N PHE A 174 17.56 -0.50 11.39
CA PHE A 174 17.88 -0.06 10.04
C PHE A 174 16.82 -0.49 9.00
N GLY A 175 16.16 -1.63 9.21
CA GLY A 175 15.13 -2.16 8.30
C GLY A 175 13.99 -2.78 9.06
N LYS A 176 12.76 -2.46 8.65
CA LYS A 176 11.53 -2.95 9.29
C LYS A 176 11.36 -4.45 9.15
N ALA A 177 10.91 -5.12 10.21
CA ALA A 177 10.69 -6.57 10.22
C ALA A 177 9.65 -7.00 9.17
N GLU A 178 8.62 -6.20 8.93
CA GLU A 178 7.59 -6.48 7.92
C GLU A 178 8.14 -6.58 6.49
N ASN A 179 9.30 -6.01 6.20
CA ASN A 179 9.89 -6.03 4.87
C ASN A 179 10.14 -7.46 4.38
N ILE A 180 10.48 -8.41 5.28
CA ILE A 180 10.71 -9.81 4.89
C ILE A 180 9.46 -10.53 4.37
N LEU A 181 8.27 -10.00 4.66
CA LEU A 181 6.99 -10.55 4.21
C LEU A 181 6.52 -9.93 2.89
N ALA A 182 7.21 -8.89 2.41
CA ALA A 182 6.81 -8.16 1.22
C ALA A 182 6.86 -9.05 -0.02
N PRO A 183 5.91 -8.89 -0.97
CA PRO A 183 5.90 -9.68 -2.19
C PRO A 183 7.01 -9.23 -3.14
N GLY A 184 7.59 -10.20 -3.83
CA GLY A 184 8.62 -9.95 -4.84
C GLY A 184 10.04 -10.11 -4.32
N LYS A 185 11.00 -9.70 -5.16
CA LYS A 185 12.43 -9.70 -4.79
C LYS A 185 12.81 -8.35 -4.22
N ALA A 186 13.63 -8.35 -3.18
CA ALA A 186 14.24 -7.12 -2.67
C ALA A 186 15.02 -6.41 -3.78
N LYS A 187 14.95 -5.08 -3.81
CA LYS A 187 15.68 -4.23 -4.77
C LYS A 187 17.02 -3.75 -4.19
N ASN A 188 17.06 -3.60 -2.89
CA ASN A 188 18.24 -3.18 -2.12
C ASN A 188 18.09 -3.62 -0.66
N MET A 189 19.06 -3.32 0.20
CA MET A 189 19.04 -3.65 1.63
C MET A 189 17.84 -3.04 2.37
N GLY A 190 17.37 -1.85 1.98
CA GLY A 190 16.22 -1.19 2.61
C GLY A 190 14.90 -1.93 2.46
N ASP A 191 14.82 -2.92 1.55
CA ASP A 191 13.67 -3.81 1.40
C ASP A 191 13.75 -5.04 2.32
N GLY A 192 14.75 -5.14 3.20
CA GLY A 192 14.92 -6.24 4.15
C GLY A 192 14.73 -5.81 5.60
N TRP A 193 14.76 -6.80 6.49
CA TRP A 193 14.85 -6.59 7.92
C TRP A 193 16.32 -6.47 8.32
N GLU A 194 16.68 -5.38 9.00
CA GLU A 194 18.05 -5.14 9.44
C GLU A 194 18.06 -4.58 10.85
N THR A 195 18.81 -5.28 11.71
CA THR A 195 18.95 -4.95 13.12
C THR A 195 20.22 -4.13 13.36
N ARG A 196 20.31 -3.49 14.52
CA ARG A 196 21.53 -2.89 14.99
C ARG A 196 22.58 -3.97 15.25
N ARG A 197 23.84 -3.72 14.91
CA ARG A 197 24.93 -4.67 15.19
C ARG A 197 25.01 -4.97 16.69
N ARG A 198 24.83 -6.24 17.02
CA ARG A 198 24.96 -6.74 18.40
C ARG A 198 26.42 -7.00 18.73
N ARG A 199 26.91 -6.37 19.79
CA ARG A 199 28.29 -6.58 20.31
C ARG A 199 28.32 -7.40 21.60
N GLY A 200 27.18 -7.72 22.18
CA GLY A 200 27.02 -8.55 23.36
C GLY A 200 26.42 -9.91 23.06
N LYS A 201 26.29 -10.75 24.10
CA LYS A 201 25.62 -12.06 24.00
C LYS A 201 24.15 -11.93 23.58
N GLY A 202 23.63 -12.95 22.92
CA GLY A 202 22.24 -13.06 22.48
C GLY A 202 22.10 -12.99 20.96
N ASN A 203 20.86 -13.05 20.50
CA ASN A 203 20.50 -13.01 19.11
C ASN A 203 19.35 -12.03 18.86
N ASP A 204 19.15 -11.67 17.63
CA ASP A 204 17.98 -10.94 17.21
C ASP A 204 16.93 -11.92 16.68
N TRP A 205 15.67 -11.60 16.90
CA TRP A 205 14.56 -12.49 16.59
C TRP A 205 13.33 -11.70 16.13
N LEU A 206 12.47 -12.36 15.39
CA LEU A 206 11.13 -11.91 15.07
C LEU A 206 10.11 -13.05 15.18
N ILE A 207 8.87 -12.70 15.43
CA ILE A 207 7.75 -13.63 15.52
C ILE A 207 6.76 -13.29 14.42
N LEU A 208 6.43 -14.30 13.62
CA LEU A 208 5.46 -14.18 12.54
C LEU A 208 4.15 -14.88 12.94
N ASN A 209 3.04 -14.23 12.61
CA ASN A 209 1.77 -14.89 12.48
C ASN A 209 1.60 -15.36 11.03
N SER A 210 1.43 -16.63 10.83
CA SER A 210 1.14 -17.20 9.51
C SER A 210 -0.35 -17.52 9.37
N ILE A 211 -0.74 -18.03 8.22
CA ILE A 211 -2.11 -18.49 7.98
C ILE A 211 -2.39 -19.74 8.82
N ASP A 212 -3.52 -19.78 9.51
CA ASP A 212 -3.91 -20.85 10.45
C ASP A 212 -3.83 -22.26 9.85
N GLY A 213 -3.36 -23.22 10.64
CA GLY A 213 -3.54 -24.65 10.42
C GLY A 213 -2.69 -25.26 9.31
N ASN A 214 -1.51 -24.72 9.02
CA ASN A 214 -0.61 -25.22 7.98
C ASN A 214 0.67 -25.82 8.58
N SER A 215 1.18 -26.88 7.94
CA SER A 215 2.53 -27.42 8.17
C SER A 215 3.56 -26.65 7.35
N ILE A 216 4.79 -26.61 7.84
CA ILE A 216 5.92 -26.00 7.13
C ILE A 216 6.72 -27.14 6.48
N ASP A 217 6.77 -27.14 5.15
CA ASP A 217 7.55 -28.12 4.38
C ASP A 217 8.98 -27.63 4.10
N LYS A 218 9.16 -26.31 3.94
CA LYS A 218 10.44 -25.71 3.58
C LYS A 218 10.51 -24.29 4.11
N ILE A 219 11.70 -23.89 4.57
CA ILE A 219 12.02 -22.51 4.92
C ILE A 219 13.08 -22.02 3.95
N GLU A 220 12.88 -20.81 3.39
CA GLU A 220 13.85 -20.09 2.57
C GLU A 220 14.14 -18.75 3.21
N ILE A 221 15.40 -18.49 3.52
CA ILE A 221 15.89 -17.21 4.06
C ILE A 221 16.78 -16.58 3.00
N SER A 222 16.39 -15.40 2.51
CA SER A 222 17.17 -14.66 1.54
C SER A 222 17.95 -13.54 2.21
N THR A 223 19.26 -13.57 2.05
CA THR A 223 20.17 -12.49 2.47
C THR A 223 20.61 -11.64 1.27
N HIS A 224 19.83 -11.68 0.18
CA HIS A 224 20.15 -10.95 -1.05
C HIS A 224 20.31 -9.45 -0.75
N HIS A 225 21.37 -8.83 -1.28
CA HIS A 225 21.85 -7.47 -1.02
C HIS A 225 22.55 -7.23 0.31
N PHE A 226 22.48 -8.12 1.29
CA PHE A 226 23.23 -7.99 2.53
C PHE A 226 24.65 -8.56 2.34
N LYS A 227 25.63 -7.66 2.19
CA LYS A 227 27.03 -7.98 1.98
C LYS A 227 27.84 -7.61 3.22
N GLY A 228 28.21 -8.62 4.01
CA GLY A 228 28.97 -8.41 5.26
C GLY A 228 28.13 -8.01 6.50
N ASN A 229 26.84 -7.82 6.34
CA ASN A 229 25.88 -7.52 7.41
C ASN A 229 24.73 -8.55 7.48
N TYR A 230 24.91 -9.73 6.91
CA TYR A 230 24.00 -10.87 7.04
C TYR A 230 24.26 -11.62 8.37
N PRO A 231 23.26 -12.34 8.91
CA PRO A 231 23.46 -13.18 10.10
C PRO A 231 24.45 -14.30 9.81
N SER A 232 25.27 -14.64 10.80
CA SER A 232 26.30 -15.67 10.68
C SER A 232 25.75 -17.10 10.72
N TYR A 233 24.62 -17.30 11.41
CA TYR A 233 23.87 -18.56 11.52
C TYR A 233 22.47 -18.29 12.10
#